data_1bc3bb9b030127d26e0a95a3144f8cbe
#
_entry.id   1bc3bb9b030127d26e0a95a3144f8cbe
#
_cell.length_a   1.000
_cell.length_b   1.000
_cell.length_c   1.000
_cell.angle_alpha   90.00
_cell.angle_beta   90.00
_cell.angle_gamma   90.00
#
_symmetry.space_group_name_H-M   'P 1'
#
loop_
_entity.id
_entity.type
_entity.pdbx_description
1 polymer ?
#
loop_
_entity_poly.entity_id
_entity_poly.type
_entity_poly.pdbx_seq_one_letter_code
_entity_poly.pdbx_strand_id
1 'polypeptide(L)'
;GIDVNSNAQTRVARLYACGECAHTGVHGSNRLASNSLLEALVFSRRAAQEIAKEAQDISPRFEQGSFKPVTATEPIPHGIRTELRKILQENYFVIPNTENMKAAYDRITELIQLIACEDWKMDLDYLEAKSQATCAYLILEEQL
;
A
#
# COMPACT_ATOMS: atom_id res chain seq x y z
N GLY A 1 -6.66 4.61 -2.00
CA GLY A 1 -7.02 3.23 -2.39
C GLY A 1 -6.34 2.81 -3.69
N ILE A 2 -6.40 1.53 -4.00
CA ILE A 2 -5.83 0.97 -5.23
C ILE A 2 -6.69 1.42 -6.41
N ASP A 3 -6.10 2.12 -7.37
CA ASP A 3 -6.79 2.61 -8.56
C ASP A 3 -7.23 1.46 -9.47
N VAL A 4 -8.51 1.45 -9.84
CA VAL A 4 -9.11 0.39 -10.66
C VAL A 4 -10.06 0.97 -11.71
N ASN A 5 -10.21 0.23 -12.80
CA ASN A 5 -11.22 0.53 -13.83
C ASN A 5 -12.63 0.04 -13.41
N SER A 6 -13.60 0.22 -14.30
CA SER A 6 -14.99 -0.21 -14.07
C SER A 6 -15.19 -1.72 -13.86
N ASN A 7 -14.20 -2.53 -14.19
CA ASN A 7 -14.18 -4.00 -14.00
C ASN A 7 -13.31 -4.42 -12.82
N ALA A 8 -12.91 -3.48 -11.95
CA ALA A 8 -12.04 -3.70 -10.80
C ALA A 8 -10.61 -4.13 -11.15
N GLN A 9 -10.16 -3.97 -12.39
CA GLN A 9 -8.80 -4.26 -12.81
C GLN A 9 -7.87 -3.11 -12.44
N THR A 10 -6.69 -3.42 -11.93
CA THR A 10 -5.61 -2.46 -11.71
C THR A 10 -4.79 -2.27 -12.99
N ARG A 11 -3.79 -1.37 -12.96
CA ARG A 11 -2.81 -1.23 -14.05
C ARG A 11 -1.83 -2.41 -14.14
N VAL A 12 -1.76 -3.24 -13.10
CA VAL A 12 -0.96 -4.46 -13.09
C VAL A 12 -1.78 -5.60 -13.67
N ALA A 13 -1.27 -6.24 -14.71
CA ALA A 13 -1.96 -7.35 -15.36
C ALA A 13 -2.33 -8.46 -14.35
N ARG A 14 -3.56 -8.93 -14.41
CA ARG A 14 -4.11 -10.00 -13.55
C ARG A 14 -4.24 -9.63 -12.07
N LEU A 15 -4.12 -8.37 -11.73
CA LEU A 15 -4.35 -7.87 -10.38
C LEU A 15 -5.66 -7.09 -10.35
N TYR A 16 -6.53 -7.46 -9.42
CA TYR A 16 -7.83 -6.85 -9.20
C TYR A 16 -7.93 -6.33 -7.78
N ALA A 17 -8.69 -5.27 -7.59
CA ALA A 17 -9.02 -4.78 -6.26
C ALA A 17 -10.49 -4.37 -6.19
N CYS A 18 -11.16 -4.71 -5.09
CA CYS A 18 -12.56 -4.36 -4.85
C CYS A 18 -12.84 -4.17 -3.37
N GLY A 19 -13.93 -3.52 -3.04
CA GLY A 19 -14.28 -3.16 -1.67
C GLY A 19 -13.44 -1.99 -1.15
N GLU A 20 -13.24 -1.93 0.14
CA GLU A 20 -12.69 -0.74 0.80
C GLU A 20 -11.23 -0.41 0.43
N CYS A 21 -10.46 -1.39 -0.05
CA CYS A 21 -9.09 -1.15 -0.54
C CYS A 21 -9.03 -0.52 -1.93
N ALA A 22 -10.13 -0.54 -2.71
CA ALA A 22 -10.16 -0.04 -4.06
C ALA A 22 -10.53 1.44 -4.14
N HIS A 23 -9.97 2.13 -5.14
CA HIS A 23 -10.41 3.45 -5.57
C HIS A 23 -11.10 3.32 -6.93
N THR A 24 -12.43 3.23 -6.89
CA THR A 24 -13.27 3.05 -8.09
C THR A 24 -13.73 4.36 -8.70
N GLY A 25 -13.56 5.48 -7.99
CA GLY A 25 -14.05 6.80 -8.38
C GLY A 25 -15.56 7.04 -8.22
N VAL A 26 -16.34 6.01 -7.86
CA VAL A 26 -17.82 6.11 -7.81
C VAL A 26 -18.35 6.96 -6.65
N HIS A 27 -17.52 7.24 -5.65
CA HIS A 27 -17.93 8.02 -4.46
C HIS A 27 -17.57 9.49 -4.52
N GLY A 28 -16.82 9.92 -5.53
CA GLY A 28 -16.28 11.28 -5.57
C GLY A 28 -15.40 11.58 -4.35
N SER A 29 -15.49 12.81 -3.84
CA SER A 29 -14.66 13.26 -2.71
C SER A 29 -15.12 12.76 -1.35
N ASN A 30 -16.35 12.25 -1.23
CA ASN A 30 -16.89 11.76 0.04
C ASN A 30 -17.87 10.61 -0.17
N ARG A 31 -17.63 9.51 0.53
CA ARG A 31 -18.42 8.29 0.44
C ARG A 31 -19.68 8.35 1.34
N LEU A 32 -20.85 8.03 0.79
CA LEU A 32 -22.05 7.76 1.57
C LEU A 32 -21.96 6.36 2.20
N ALA A 33 -22.21 6.25 3.49
CA ALA A 33 -22.01 5.03 4.26
C ALA A 33 -22.72 3.80 3.68
N SER A 34 -23.94 3.93 3.20
CA SER A 34 -24.72 2.83 2.62
C SER A 34 -24.24 2.34 1.26
N ASN A 35 -23.49 3.16 0.51
CA ASN A 35 -23.05 2.84 -0.84
C ASN A 35 -21.81 1.93 -0.87
N SER A 36 -21.06 1.84 0.22
CA SER A 36 -19.84 1.01 0.30
C SER A 36 -20.12 -0.46 0.03
N LEU A 37 -21.20 -0.97 0.59
CA LEU A 37 -21.57 -2.38 0.44
C LEU A 37 -22.04 -2.69 -0.99
N LEU A 38 -22.78 -1.75 -1.60
CA LEU A 38 -23.20 -1.87 -3.00
C LEU A 38 -22.01 -1.83 -3.95
N GLU A 39 -21.05 -0.91 -3.72
CA GLU A 39 -19.81 -0.87 -4.47
C GLU A 39 -19.06 -2.19 -4.39
N ALA A 40 -18.82 -2.70 -3.17
CA ALA A 40 -18.11 -3.95 -2.95
C ALA A 40 -18.78 -5.11 -3.69
N LEU A 41 -20.11 -5.25 -3.64
CA LEU A 41 -20.86 -6.30 -4.33
C LEU A 41 -20.78 -6.17 -5.86
N VAL A 42 -20.95 -4.97 -6.41
CA VAL A 42 -20.94 -4.74 -7.85
C VAL A 42 -19.56 -4.98 -8.43
N PHE A 43 -18.51 -4.39 -7.82
CA PHE A 43 -17.16 -4.51 -8.33
C PHE A 43 -16.56 -5.90 -8.12
N SER A 44 -16.88 -6.59 -7.02
CA SER A 44 -16.49 -8.00 -6.85
C SER A 44 -17.10 -8.90 -7.91
N ARG A 45 -18.38 -8.69 -8.25
CA ARG A 45 -19.03 -9.43 -9.32
C ARG A 45 -18.37 -9.18 -10.68
N ARG A 46 -18.07 -7.93 -11.01
CA ARG A 46 -17.39 -7.55 -12.25
C ARG A 46 -15.98 -8.16 -12.31
N ALA A 47 -15.22 -8.06 -11.22
CA ALA A 47 -13.90 -8.69 -11.09
C ALA A 47 -13.98 -10.20 -11.34
N ALA A 48 -14.92 -10.90 -10.71
CA ALA A 48 -15.11 -12.34 -10.89
C ALA A 48 -15.43 -12.72 -12.34
N GLN A 49 -16.25 -11.90 -13.03
CA GLN A 49 -16.57 -12.14 -14.44
C GLN A 49 -15.34 -11.96 -15.35
N GLU A 50 -14.52 -10.95 -15.13
CA GLU A 50 -13.29 -10.75 -15.92
C GLU A 50 -12.25 -11.82 -15.62
N ILE A 51 -12.03 -12.16 -14.34
CA ILE A 51 -11.13 -13.24 -13.92
C ILE A 51 -11.55 -14.57 -14.57
N ALA A 52 -12.84 -14.87 -14.61
CA ALA A 52 -13.34 -16.10 -15.22
C ALA A 52 -13.07 -16.18 -16.75
N LYS A 53 -13.09 -15.03 -17.45
CA LYS A 53 -12.71 -14.97 -18.86
C LYS A 53 -11.21 -15.18 -19.06
N GLU A 54 -10.40 -14.46 -18.30
CA GLU A 54 -8.94 -14.55 -18.36
C GLU A 54 -8.42 -15.94 -17.95
N ALA A 55 -9.07 -16.60 -16.98
CA ALA A 55 -8.65 -17.89 -16.47
C ALA A 55 -8.77 -19.03 -17.49
N GLN A 56 -9.60 -18.86 -18.53
CA GLN A 56 -9.75 -19.89 -19.59
C GLN A 56 -8.48 -20.06 -20.42
N ASP A 57 -7.63 -19.02 -20.49
CA ASP A 57 -6.42 -19.00 -21.31
C ASP A 57 -5.12 -19.21 -20.51
N ILE A 58 -5.24 -19.47 -19.20
CA ILE A 58 -4.08 -19.56 -18.31
C ILE A 58 -3.79 -21.00 -17.92
N SER A 59 -2.69 -21.53 -18.44
CA SER A 59 -2.05 -22.69 -17.79
C SER A 59 -1.28 -22.22 -16.55
N PRO A 60 -1.57 -22.73 -15.35
CA PRO A 60 -0.86 -22.33 -14.15
C PRO A 60 0.62 -22.72 -14.28
N ARG A 61 1.48 -21.71 -14.41
CA ARG A 61 2.93 -21.89 -14.30
C ARG A 61 3.32 -21.55 -12.87
N PHE A 62 3.57 -22.59 -12.09
CA PHE A 62 4.24 -22.44 -10.81
C PHE A 62 5.75 -22.42 -11.07
N GLU A 63 6.32 -21.24 -11.22
CA GLU A 63 7.76 -21.11 -11.06
C GLU A 63 8.06 -21.26 -9.57
N GLN A 64 8.76 -22.33 -9.23
CA GLN A 64 9.30 -22.50 -7.88
C GLN A 64 10.36 -21.40 -7.68
N GLY A 65 9.94 -20.27 -7.14
CA GLY A 65 10.87 -19.23 -6.72
C GLY A 65 11.79 -19.80 -5.65
N SER A 66 13.10 -19.72 -5.86
CA SER A 66 14.06 -20.05 -4.81
C SER A 66 13.98 -18.98 -3.73
N PHE A 67 13.25 -19.25 -2.67
CA PHE A 67 13.30 -18.45 -1.46
C PHE A 67 14.71 -18.58 -0.87
N LYS A 68 15.50 -17.53 -0.89
CA LYS A 68 16.69 -17.45 -0.06
C LYS A 68 16.22 -17.15 1.36
N PRO A 69 16.49 -18.01 2.34
CA PRO A 69 16.14 -17.69 3.72
C PRO A 69 16.93 -16.44 4.15
N VAL A 70 16.23 -15.48 4.74
CA VAL A 70 16.87 -14.33 5.38
C VAL A 70 17.55 -14.82 6.63
N THR A 71 18.86 -14.73 6.68
CA THR A 71 19.69 -15.19 7.81
C THR A 71 20.05 -14.08 8.79
N ALA A 72 19.60 -12.85 8.52
CA ALA A 72 19.88 -11.71 9.38
C ALA A 72 19.24 -11.88 10.77
N THR A 73 20.03 -11.59 11.79
CA THR A 73 19.64 -11.71 13.21
C THR A 73 19.44 -10.37 13.89
N GLU A 74 20.00 -9.29 13.32
CA GLU A 74 19.92 -7.95 13.89
C GLU A 74 18.50 -7.38 13.73
N PRO A 75 17.84 -6.98 14.81
CA PRO A 75 16.52 -6.36 14.73
C PRO A 75 16.63 -4.94 14.17
N ILE A 76 15.57 -4.47 13.53
CA ILE A 76 15.47 -3.07 13.09
C ILE A 76 15.60 -2.13 14.31
N PRO A 77 16.27 -0.95 14.20
CA PRO A 77 16.42 -0.01 15.29
C PRO A 77 15.08 0.36 15.93
N HIS A 78 15.07 0.37 17.26
CA HIS A 78 13.87 0.74 18.02
C HIS A 78 13.44 2.18 17.72
N GLY A 79 12.14 2.40 17.67
CA GLY A 79 11.55 3.74 17.55
C GLY A 79 11.22 4.17 16.12
N ILE A 80 11.69 3.50 15.07
CA ILE A 80 11.40 3.84 13.68
C ILE A 80 9.89 3.95 13.44
N ARG A 81 9.10 2.98 13.87
CA ARG A 81 7.64 2.99 13.72
C ARG A 81 6.97 4.16 14.44
N THR A 82 7.48 4.48 15.63
CA THR A 82 6.98 5.62 16.41
C THR A 82 7.32 6.94 15.73
N GLU A 83 8.53 7.06 15.20
CA GLU A 83 8.97 8.23 14.44
C GLU A 83 8.13 8.44 13.18
N LEU A 84 7.91 7.39 12.38
CA LEU A 84 7.06 7.44 11.18
C LEU A 84 5.63 7.93 11.50
N ARG A 85 5.03 7.40 12.55
CA ARG A 85 3.68 7.83 12.99
C ARG A 85 3.68 9.28 13.43
N LYS A 86 4.70 9.71 14.17
CA LYS A 86 4.82 11.10 14.62
C LYS A 86 4.96 12.07 13.47
N ILE A 87 5.83 11.75 12.49
CA ILE A 87 6.01 12.58 11.29
C ILE A 87 4.68 12.76 10.56
N LEU A 88 3.93 11.67 10.30
CA LEU A 88 2.65 11.76 9.64
C LEU A 88 1.61 12.52 10.46
N GLN A 89 1.56 12.31 11.78
CA GLN A 89 0.61 12.97 12.65
C GLN A 89 0.83 14.49 12.70
N GLU A 90 2.07 14.93 12.73
CA GLU A 90 2.42 16.34 12.83
C GLU A 90 2.30 17.09 11.49
N ASN A 91 2.44 16.39 10.36
CA ASN A 91 2.54 17.05 9.06
C ASN A 91 1.41 16.75 8.09
N TYR A 92 0.68 15.65 8.26
CA TYR A 92 -0.34 15.25 7.27
C TYR A 92 -1.73 15.01 7.88
N PHE A 93 -1.87 14.55 9.12
CA PHE A 93 -3.06 13.88 9.61
C PHE A 93 -4.37 14.67 9.41
N VAL A 94 -4.75 15.59 10.27
CA VAL A 94 -6.06 16.30 10.17
C VAL A 94 -5.96 17.57 9.35
N ILE A 95 -4.90 18.32 9.57
CA ILE A 95 -4.60 19.57 8.88
C ILE A 95 -3.17 19.49 8.37
N PRO A 96 -2.96 19.36 7.04
CA PRO A 96 -1.63 19.27 6.47
C PRO A 96 -0.79 20.50 6.79
N ASN A 97 0.42 20.28 7.28
CA ASN A 97 1.39 21.34 7.53
C ASN A 97 2.30 21.50 6.31
N THR A 98 1.87 22.34 5.36
CA THR A 98 2.55 22.54 4.09
C THR A 98 3.96 23.12 4.24
N GLU A 99 4.23 23.89 5.31
CA GLU A 99 5.56 24.47 5.55
C GLU A 99 6.61 23.40 5.89
N ASN A 100 6.22 22.37 6.62
CA ASN A 100 7.12 21.30 7.04
C ASN A 100 7.04 20.03 6.17
N MET A 101 6.15 20.01 5.17
CA MET A 101 5.89 18.83 4.36
C MET A 101 7.17 18.28 3.69
N LYS A 102 7.98 19.20 3.13
CA LYS A 102 9.25 18.81 2.47
C LYS A 102 10.23 18.19 3.46
N ALA A 103 10.40 18.77 4.64
CA ALA A 103 11.28 18.21 5.67
C ALA A 103 10.80 16.83 6.17
N ALA A 104 9.48 16.67 6.31
CA ALA A 104 8.87 15.39 6.65
C ALA A 104 9.13 14.33 5.58
N TYR A 105 8.97 14.66 4.30
CA TYR A 105 9.27 13.78 3.17
C TYR A 105 10.75 13.38 3.12
N ASP A 106 11.66 14.34 3.26
CA ASP A 106 13.10 14.08 3.26
C ASP A 106 13.46 13.12 4.42
N ARG A 107 12.91 13.34 5.60
CA ARG A 107 13.15 12.44 6.74
C ARG A 107 12.60 11.03 6.53
N ILE A 108 11.41 10.89 5.95
CA ILE A 108 10.86 9.57 5.61
C ILE A 108 11.71 8.86 4.56
N THR A 109 12.25 9.60 3.59
CA THR A 109 13.17 9.07 2.60
C THR A 109 14.45 8.51 3.23
N GLU A 110 15.03 9.22 4.20
CA GLU A 110 16.16 8.71 4.98
C GLU A 110 15.82 7.42 5.73
N LEU A 111 14.65 7.35 6.37
CA LEU A 111 14.20 6.15 7.09
C LEU A 111 13.98 4.96 6.14
N ILE A 112 13.45 5.18 4.95
CA ILE A 112 13.32 4.14 3.92
C ILE A 112 14.69 3.62 3.51
N GLN A 113 15.65 4.52 3.28
CA GLN A 113 17.03 4.13 2.94
C GLN A 113 17.66 3.31 4.07
N LEU A 114 17.50 3.71 5.33
CA LEU A 114 17.98 2.96 6.50
C LEU A 114 17.36 1.55 6.56
N ILE A 115 16.05 1.44 6.32
CA ILE A 115 15.35 0.15 6.31
C ILE A 115 15.83 -0.75 5.16
N ALA A 116 16.21 -0.15 4.02
CA ALA A 116 16.58 -0.87 2.80
C ALA A 116 18.06 -1.22 2.68
N CYS A 117 18.95 -0.50 3.41
CA CYS A 117 20.41 -0.63 3.19
C CYS A 117 21.08 -1.80 3.93
N GLU A 118 20.38 -2.41 4.89
CA GLU A 118 20.92 -3.51 5.68
C GLU A 118 19.97 -4.72 5.69
N ASP A 119 20.54 -5.88 5.92
CA ASP A 119 19.78 -7.11 6.11
C ASP A 119 19.30 -7.19 7.56
N TRP A 120 18.08 -6.75 7.79
CA TRP A 120 17.42 -6.84 9.10
C TRP A 120 16.78 -8.19 9.33
N LYS A 121 16.67 -8.59 10.58
CA LYS A 121 15.86 -9.74 10.97
C LYS A 121 14.44 -9.61 10.44
N MET A 122 13.99 -10.64 9.72
CA MET A 122 12.66 -10.70 9.15
C MET A 122 11.62 -11.02 10.25
N ASP A 123 11.27 -10.02 11.04
CA ASP A 123 10.24 -10.12 12.06
C ASP A 123 9.10 -9.13 11.80
N LEU A 124 8.11 -9.13 12.69
CA LEU A 124 6.93 -8.29 12.54
C LEU A 124 7.28 -6.78 12.58
N ASP A 125 8.22 -6.38 13.44
CA ASP A 125 8.62 -4.99 13.57
C ASP A 125 9.26 -4.47 12.27
N TYR A 126 10.11 -5.26 11.63
CA TYR A 126 10.69 -4.93 10.34
C TYR A 126 9.63 -4.82 9.24
N LEU A 127 8.73 -5.81 9.13
CA LEU A 127 7.69 -5.82 8.10
C LEU A 127 6.73 -4.63 8.25
N GLU A 128 6.33 -4.33 9.47
CA GLU A 128 5.46 -3.19 9.74
C GLU A 128 6.19 -1.85 9.53
N ALA A 129 7.45 -1.70 9.92
CA ALA A 129 8.23 -0.50 9.67
C ALA A 129 8.38 -0.24 8.17
N LYS A 130 8.70 -1.28 7.40
CA LYS A 130 8.83 -1.19 5.94
C LYS A 130 7.52 -0.78 5.28
N SER A 131 6.40 -1.40 5.66
CA SER A 131 5.08 -1.05 5.14
C SER A 131 4.68 0.37 5.50
N GLN A 132 4.86 0.78 6.76
CA GLN A 132 4.53 2.12 7.22
C GLN A 132 5.39 3.19 6.52
N ALA A 133 6.69 2.95 6.36
CA ALA A 133 7.59 3.87 5.66
C ALA A 133 7.19 4.05 4.19
N THR A 134 6.87 2.95 3.51
CA THR A 134 6.42 3.00 2.12
C THR A 134 5.10 3.77 1.98
N CYS A 135 4.11 3.51 2.83
CA CYS A 135 2.86 4.26 2.82
C CYS A 135 3.08 5.74 3.12
N ALA A 136 3.90 6.06 4.12
CA ALA A 136 4.21 7.43 4.49
C ALA A 136 4.89 8.21 3.35
N TYR A 137 5.83 7.57 2.68
CA TYR A 137 6.50 8.13 1.51
C TYR A 137 5.50 8.50 0.41
N LEU A 138 4.67 7.54 0.00
CA LEU A 138 3.69 7.75 -1.07
C LEU A 138 2.66 8.84 -0.72
N ILE A 139 2.22 8.89 0.54
CA ILE A 139 1.28 9.91 1.02
C ILE A 139 1.90 11.32 0.92
N LEU A 140 3.14 11.49 1.38
CA LEU A 140 3.78 12.81 1.36
C LEU A 140 4.26 13.19 -0.04
N GLU A 141 4.68 12.25 -0.88
CA GLU A 141 5.04 12.48 -2.28
C GLU A 141 3.86 13.08 -3.07
N GLU A 142 2.65 12.59 -2.82
CA GLU A 142 1.44 13.11 -3.48
C GLU A 142 1.07 14.54 -3.05
N GLN A 143 1.57 15.01 -1.91
CA GLN A 143 1.26 16.32 -1.36
C GLN A 143 2.29 17.42 -1.75
N LEU A 144 3.42 17.03 -2.32
CA LEU A 144 4.49 17.95 -2.76
C LEU A 144 4.32 18.34 -4.22
#